data_bdd1ea48cd4c54f9a5931d463ad80a79
#
_entry.id   bdd1ea48cd4c54f9a5931d463ad80a79
#
_cell.length_a   1.000
_cell.length_b   1.000
_cell.length_c   1.000
_cell.angle_alpha   90.00
_cell.angle_beta   90.00
_cell.angle_gamma   90.00
#
_symmetry.space_group_name_H-M   'P 1'
#
loop_
_entity.id
_entity.type
_entity.pdbx_description
1 polymer ?
#
loop_
_entity_poly.entity_id
_entity_poly.type
_entity_poly.pdbx_seq_one_letter_code
_entity_poly.pdbx_strand_id
1 'polypeptide(L)'
;DAGDDVSIDAAGSLFLKQGSTNILSWNDDGAVTVSAKSGQDLTMSGDDVVLQSEASSTLALKQDSTNILSWDASGAVTMRSVAGQALSATSHAVSSGTGGAVSISGGASTTSDTGVGGALTLSGGAGGSASGGAGGAVTVSSGAAHTSGAVTISSGAGATTNGGIVVDAKTGTGSAGAITVRQGSSSGDRLVVSSAGAVTVSAASNQDVSVTAGGTGSITLT
;
A
#
# COMPACT_ATOMS: atom_id res chain seq x y z
N ASP A 1 -18.57 13.63 45.42
CA ASP A 1 -18.70 12.18 45.36
C ASP A 1 -17.35 11.62 44.96
N ALA A 2 -16.72 10.90 45.91
CA ALA A 2 -15.54 10.11 45.65
C ALA A 2 -15.95 9.04 44.61
N GLY A 3 -15.19 8.89 43.53
CA GLY A 3 -15.47 7.90 42.53
C GLY A 3 -15.61 6.51 43.19
N ASP A 4 -16.78 5.93 43.06
CA ASP A 4 -17.04 4.61 43.61
C ASP A 4 -16.37 3.56 42.72
N ASP A 5 -15.23 3.04 43.18
CA ASP A 5 -14.56 1.91 42.55
C ASP A 5 -15.30 0.62 42.90
N VAL A 6 -15.64 -0.17 41.90
CA VAL A 6 -16.06 -1.56 42.09
C VAL A 6 -14.84 -2.44 41.99
N SER A 7 -14.36 -2.93 43.14
CA SER A 7 -13.28 -3.93 43.19
C SER A 7 -13.88 -5.32 43.36
N ILE A 8 -13.49 -6.24 42.47
CA ILE A 8 -13.86 -7.65 42.54
C ILE A 8 -12.56 -8.43 42.70
N ASP A 9 -12.32 -8.98 43.89
CA ASP A 9 -11.18 -9.85 44.17
C ASP A 9 -11.64 -11.31 44.05
N ALA A 10 -11.10 -12.03 43.10
CA ALA A 10 -11.40 -13.43 42.84
C ALA A 10 -10.10 -14.23 42.86
N ALA A 11 -10.02 -15.21 43.75
CA ALA A 11 -8.87 -16.14 43.82
C ALA A 11 -8.83 -17.19 42.68
N GLY A 12 -9.61 -17.00 41.63
CA GLY A 12 -9.74 -17.87 40.49
C GLY A 12 -10.38 -17.14 39.30
N SER A 13 -11.02 -17.87 38.41
CA SER A 13 -11.67 -17.28 37.23
C SER A 13 -12.91 -16.49 37.59
N LEU A 14 -13.08 -15.29 37.02
CA LEU A 14 -14.31 -14.48 37.13
C LEU A 14 -15.06 -14.47 35.81
N PHE A 15 -16.38 -14.55 35.87
CA PHE A 15 -17.26 -14.52 34.69
C PHE A 15 -18.44 -13.57 34.91
N LEU A 16 -18.64 -12.61 34.01
CA LEU A 16 -19.94 -11.95 33.83
C LEU A 16 -20.64 -12.64 32.64
N LYS A 17 -21.85 -13.12 32.89
CA LYS A 17 -22.57 -13.96 31.90
C LYS A 17 -23.92 -13.36 31.50
N GLN A 18 -24.30 -13.62 30.24
CA GLN A 18 -25.68 -13.47 29.78
C GLN A 18 -26.18 -14.85 29.35
N GLY A 19 -27.03 -15.45 30.17
CA GLY A 19 -27.43 -16.86 30.04
C GLY A 19 -26.20 -17.78 30.21
N SER A 20 -25.91 -18.62 29.24
CA SER A 20 -24.73 -19.52 29.22
C SER A 20 -23.47 -18.89 28.62
N THR A 21 -23.54 -17.66 28.06
CA THR A 21 -22.43 -17.00 27.39
C THR A 21 -21.62 -16.12 28.32
N ASN A 22 -20.31 -16.29 28.40
CA ASN A 22 -19.41 -15.37 29.08
C ASN A 22 -19.29 -14.09 28.27
N ILE A 23 -19.63 -12.94 28.86
CA ILE A 23 -19.47 -11.60 28.24
C ILE A 23 -18.14 -11.00 28.62
N LEU A 24 -17.73 -11.10 29.87
CA LEU A 24 -16.41 -10.76 30.36
C LEU A 24 -15.92 -11.91 31.24
N SER A 25 -14.72 -12.35 30.98
CA SER A 25 -14.07 -13.38 31.80
C SER A 25 -12.58 -13.11 31.90
N TRP A 26 -11.95 -13.49 32.99
CA TRP A 26 -10.52 -13.72 33.07
C TRP A 26 -10.26 -15.07 33.74
N ASN A 27 -9.20 -15.69 33.38
CA ASN A 27 -8.78 -16.99 33.87
C ASN A 27 -7.59 -16.87 34.85
N ASP A 28 -7.20 -17.97 35.42
CA ASP A 28 -6.09 -18.07 36.37
C ASP A 28 -4.72 -17.67 35.76
N ASP A 29 -4.57 -17.70 34.45
CA ASP A 29 -3.36 -17.26 33.74
C ASP A 29 -3.36 -15.74 33.48
N GLY A 30 -4.37 -15.01 33.94
CA GLY A 30 -4.50 -13.56 33.76
C GLY A 30 -5.06 -13.11 32.41
N ALA A 31 -5.48 -14.04 31.54
CA ALA A 31 -6.09 -13.66 30.27
C ALA A 31 -7.50 -13.10 30.48
N VAL A 32 -7.76 -11.93 29.90
CA VAL A 32 -9.07 -11.26 29.91
C VAL A 32 -9.73 -11.44 28.53
N THR A 33 -10.98 -11.90 28.54
CA THR A 33 -11.78 -12.04 27.34
C THR A 33 -13.06 -11.21 27.45
N VAL A 34 -13.30 -10.34 26.48
CA VAL A 34 -14.57 -9.63 26.28
C VAL A 34 -15.21 -10.16 25.01
N SER A 35 -16.44 -10.66 25.11
CA SER A 35 -17.13 -11.32 23.99
C SER A 35 -18.53 -10.78 23.80
N ALA A 36 -18.92 -10.50 22.58
CA ALA A 36 -20.33 -10.38 22.25
C ALA A 36 -20.96 -11.77 22.02
N LYS A 37 -22.25 -11.89 22.22
CA LYS A 37 -23.01 -13.08 21.86
C LYS A 37 -22.99 -13.26 20.34
N SER A 38 -23.04 -14.51 19.86
CA SER A 38 -23.10 -14.81 18.42
C SER A 38 -24.20 -13.98 17.72
N GLY A 39 -23.85 -13.31 16.62
CA GLY A 39 -24.71 -12.40 15.87
C GLY A 39 -24.88 -11.01 16.47
N GLN A 40 -24.10 -10.66 17.48
CA GLN A 40 -24.08 -9.32 18.09
C GLN A 40 -22.68 -8.73 17.99
N ASP A 41 -22.61 -7.38 17.94
CA ASP A 41 -21.36 -6.64 17.88
C ASP A 41 -20.82 -6.33 19.27
N LEU A 42 -19.50 -6.30 19.42
CA LEU A 42 -18.82 -5.66 20.54
C LEU A 42 -18.48 -4.23 20.12
N THR A 43 -19.17 -3.25 20.70
CA THR A 43 -18.92 -1.84 20.42
C THR A 43 -18.09 -1.22 21.55
N MET A 44 -16.96 -0.62 21.19
CA MET A 44 -16.18 0.27 22.05
C MET A 44 -16.26 1.67 21.47
N SER A 45 -16.74 2.64 22.26
CA SER A 45 -16.92 4.02 21.86
C SER A 45 -16.46 4.96 22.97
N GLY A 46 -15.91 6.09 22.59
CA GLY A 46 -15.40 7.14 23.49
C GLY A 46 -14.69 8.19 22.68
N ASP A 47 -14.26 9.27 23.33
CA ASP A 47 -13.44 10.29 22.68
C ASP A 47 -12.11 9.67 22.20
N ASP A 48 -11.52 8.78 23.04
CA ASP A 48 -10.35 7.98 22.70
C ASP A 48 -10.60 6.50 23.04
N VAL A 49 -10.28 5.61 22.11
CA VAL A 49 -10.19 4.16 22.32
C VAL A 49 -8.74 3.73 22.11
N VAL A 50 -8.04 3.40 23.19
CA VAL A 50 -6.64 2.99 23.17
C VAL A 50 -6.52 1.48 23.27
N LEU A 51 -5.88 0.84 22.29
CA LEU A 51 -5.47 -0.56 22.33
C LEU A 51 -3.95 -0.60 22.41
N GLN A 52 -3.40 -1.08 23.50
CA GLN A 52 -1.96 -1.08 23.76
C GLN A 52 -1.46 -2.50 24.05
N SER A 53 -0.31 -2.84 23.53
CA SER A 53 0.46 -4.01 23.93
C SER A 53 1.74 -3.58 24.66
N GLU A 54 2.20 -4.41 25.56
CA GLU A 54 3.51 -4.26 26.21
C GLU A 54 4.65 -4.36 25.20
N ALA A 55 5.82 -3.78 25.54
CA ALA A 55 7.04 -3.96 24.76
C ALA A 55 7.35 -5.44 24.59
N SER A 56 7.81 -5.82 23.39
CA SER A 56 8.09 -7.22 23.00
C SER A 56 6.85 -8.13 22.88
N SER A 57 5.65 -7.54 22.91
CA SER A 57 4.38 -8.25 22.71
C SER A 57 3.79 -7.92 21.34
N THR A 58 2.74 -8.64 20.96
CA THR A 58 2.01 -8.41 19.71
C THR A 58 0.60 -7.90 19.99
N LEU A 59 0.11 -6.97 19.16
CA LEU A 59 -1.29 -6.60 19.10
C LEU A 59 -1.85 -7.04 17.75
N ALA A 60 -2.98 -7.71 17.73
CA ALA A 60 -3.58 -8.18 16.48
C ALA A 60 -5.09 -8.07 16.48
N LEU A 61 -5.66 -7.55 15.38
CA LEU A 61 -7.05 -7.71 15.01
C LEU A 61 -7.15 -8.90 14.06
N LYS A 62 -8.02 -9.85 14.34
CA LYS A 62 -8.11 -11.12 13.61
C LYS A 62 -9.51 -11.32 13.04
N GLN A 63 -9.55 -12.01 11.91
CA GLN A 63 -10.73 -12.71 11.42
C GLN A 63 -10.38 -14.20 11.40
N ASP A 64 -11.09 -15.00 12.17
CA ASP A 64 -10.75 -16.40 12.46
C ASP A 64 -9.29 -16.53 12.94
N SER A 65 -8.44 -17.29 12.26
CA SER A 65 -7.02 -17.46 12.58
C SER A 65 -6.11 -16.45 11.88
N THR A 66 -6.64 -15.56 11.01
CA THR A 66 -5.86 -14.64 10.19
C THR A 66 -5.72 -13.28 10.87
N ASN A 67 -4.50 -12.80 11.07
CA ASN A 67 -4.27 -11.42 11.49
C ASN A 67 -4.59 -10.48 10.32
N ILE A 68 -5.57 -9.58 10.47
CA ILE A 68 -5.93 -8.56 9.47
C ILE A 68 -5.09 -7.30 9.67
N LEU A 69 -4.91 -6.88 10.92
CA LEU A 69 -4.00 -5.82 11.32
C LEU A 69 -3.23 -6.29 12.53
N SER A 70 -1.91 -6.20 12.49
CA SER A 70 -1.07 -6.59 13.63
C SER A 70 0.19 -5.74 13.73
N TRP A 71 0.67 -5.56 14.95
CA TRP A 71 2.00 -5.06 15.31
C TRP A 71 2.79 -6.23 15.89
N ASP A 72 4.00 -6.41 15.47
CA ASP A 72 4.90 -7.37 16.07
C ASP A 72 5.80 -6.73 17.15
N ALA A 73 6.58 -7.56 17.83
CA ALA A 73 7.50 -7.12 18.89
C ALA A 73 8.62 -6.17 18.38
N SER A 74 8.88 -6.13 17.08
CA SER A 74 9.85 -5.22 16.46
C SER A 74 9.25 -3.85 16.09
N GLY A 75 7.93 -3.69 16.26
CA GLY A 75 7.18 -2.51 15.87
C GLY A 75 6.73 -2.52 14.41
N ALA A 76 6.93 -3.61 13.67
CA ALA A 76 6.43 -3.70 12.31
C ALA A 76 4.91 -3.86 12.29
N VAL A 77 4.26 -3.10 11.41
CA VAL A 77 2.81 -3.12 11.20
C VAL A 77 2.49 -3.89 9.93
N THR A 78 1.62 -4.87 10.03
CA THR A 78 1.14 -5.66 8.89
C THR A 78 -0.36 -5.46 8.72
N MET A 79 -0.79 -5.08 7.52
CA MET A 79 -2.19 -5.10 7.10
C MET A 79 -2.35 -6.11 5.97
N ARG A 80 -3.34 -6.99 6.08
CA ARG A 80 -3.65 -7.98 5.04
C ARG A 80 -5.14 -8.27 4.97
N SER A 81 -5.60 -8.72 3.82
CA SER A 81 -6.91 -9.35 3.66
C SER A 81 -6.80 -10.87 3.83
N VAL A 82 -7.91 -11.54 4.07
CA VAL A 82 -7.98 -13.01 3.98
C VAL A 82 -7.82 -13.45 2.52
N ALA A 83 -7.47 -14.73 2.32
CA ALA A 83 -7.24 -15.29 0.99
C ALA A 83 -8.44 -15.04 0.05
N GLY A 84 -8.16 -14.58 -1.17
CA GLY A 84 -9.15 -14.29 -2.19
C GLY A 84 -9.91 -12.97 -2.03
N GLN A 85 -9.60 -12.16 -0.99
CA GLN A 85 -10.22 -10.86 -0.76
C GLN A 85 -9.24 -9.71 -1.05
N ALA A 86 -9.78 -8.55 -1.42
CA ALA A 86 -8.99 -7.34 -1.62
C ALA A 86 -8.72 -6.61 -0.30
N LEU A 87 -7.56 -6.00 -0.16
CA LEU A 87 -7.31 -4.95 0.82
C LEU A 87 -7.55 -3.60 0.13
N SER A 88 -8.51 -2.82 0.63
CA SER A 88 -8.83 -1.51 0.08
C SER A 88 -8.54 -0.41 1.09
N ALA A 89 -7.80 0.62 0.65
CA ALA A 89 -7.59 1.86 1.37
C ALA A 89 -8.15 3.02 0.53
N THR A 90 -9.28 3.60 0.96
CA THR A 90 -9.95 4.67 0.24
C THR A 90 -10.25 5.84 1.17
N SER A 91 -10.11 7.05 0.67
CA SER A 91 -10.59 8.23 1.37
C SER A 91 -12.08 8.48 1.08
N HIS A 92 -12.71 9.31 1.93
CA HIS A 92 -14.13 9.60 1.80
C HIS A 92 -14.42 10.40 0.53
N ALA A 93 -15.48 10.00 -0.18
CA ALA A 93 -16.03 10.75 -1.30
C ALA A 93 -16.91 11.90 -0.78
N VAL A 94 -16.86 13.05 -1.44
CA VAL A 94 -17.67 14.22 -1.11
C VAL A 94 -18.57 14.59 -2.27
N SER A 95 -19.77 15.12 -1.96
CA SER A 95 -20.72 15.57 -2.98
C SER A 95 -20.31 16.90 -3.62
N SER A 96 -19.51 17.71 -2.92
CA SER A 96 -18.94 18.98 -3.41
C SER A 96 -17.64 19.28 -2.69
N GLY A 97 -16.73 20.01 -3.34
CA GLY A 97 -15.41 20.34 -2.81
C GLY A 97 -14.34 19.33 -3.18
N THR A 98 -13.22 19.32 -2.44
CA THR A 98 -12.09 18.44 -2.69
C THR A 98 -12.25 17.12 -1.93
N GLY A 99 -12.19 15.99 -2.62
CA GLY A 99 -12.17 14.66 -2.00
C GLY A 99 -10.95 14.47 -1.11
N GLY A 100 -11.04 13.55 -0.15
CA GLY A 100 -9.93 13.22 0.74
C GLY A 100 -8.75 12.60 -0.01
N ALA A 101 -7.54 12.79 0.51
CA ALA A 101 -6.32 12.17 -0.01
C ALA A 101 -5.98 10.88 0.75
N VAL A 102 -5.35 9.94 0.06
CA VAL A 102 -4.60 8.81 0.64
C VAL A 102 -3.12 9.08 0.43
N SER A 103 -2.33 9.13 1.51
CA SER A 103 -0.89 9.37 1.42
C SER A 103 -0.12 8.15 1.95
N ILE A 104 0.81 7.64 1.15
CA ILE A 104 1.70 6.53 1.50
C ILE A 104 3.13 6.96 1.17
N SER A 105 4.01 6.96 2.17
CA SER A 105 5.41 7.40 2.00
C SER A 105 6.36 6.50 2.78
N GLY A 106 7.58 6.34 2.30
CA GLY A 106 8.68 5.82 3.11
C GLY A 106 9.04 6.80 4.24
N GLY A 107 9.54 6.30 5.37
CA GLY A 107 9.95 7.12 6.48
C GLY A 107 11.17 7.99 6.14
N ALA A 108 11.22 9.21 6.65
CA ALA A 108 12.40 10.05 6.55
C ALA A 108 13.44 9.66 7.61
N SER A 109 14.73 9.77 7.26
CA SER A 109 15.79 9.74 8.28
C SER A 109 15.95 11.13 8.90
N THR A 110 16.02 11.18 10.22
CA THR A 110 16.22 12.41 11.00
C THR A 110 17.68 12.58 11.47
N THR A 111 18.56 11.60 11.18
CA THR A 111 19.98 11.67 11.52
C THR A 111 20.75 12.47 10.49
N SER A 112 21.66 13.33 10.94
CA SER A 112 22.25 14.41 10.13
C SER A 112 23.23 13.96 9.04
N ASP A 113 23.96 12.86 9.18
CA ASP A 113 25.14 12.65 8.33
C ASP A 113 25.15 11.37 7.47
N THR A 114 24.46 10.30 7.87
CA THR A 114 24.50 9.01 7.16
C THR A 114 23.15 8.31 7.07
N GLY A 115 22.09 8.98 7.51
CA GLY A 115 20.77 8.37 7.55
C GLY A 115 20.16 8.20 6.15
N VAL A 116 19.68 7.02 5.85
CA VAL A 116 18.97 6.70 4.60
C VAL A 116 17.47 6.65 4.85
N GLY A 117 16.69 7.34 4.03
CA GLY A 117 15.23 7.28 4.08
C GLY A 117 14.70 5.91 3.70
N GLY A 118 13.53 5.55 4.22
CA GLY A 118 12.85 4.31 3.89
C GLY A 118 12.34 4.29 2.45
N ALA A 119 12.41 3.13 1.79
CA ALA A 119 11.84 2.93 0.46
C ALA A 119 10.33 2.70 0.52
N LEU A 120 9.61 3.12 -0.52
CA LEU A 120 8.27 2.65 -0.84
C LEU A 120 8.36 1.66 -1.99
N THR A 121 7.87 0.43 -1.78
CA THR A 121 7.84 -0.60 -2.81
C THR A 121 6.39 -0.95 -3.16
N LEU A 122 6.03 -0.88 -4.45
CA LEU A 122 4.75 -1.32 -4.98
C LEU A 122 5.01 -2.47 -5.95
N SER A 123 4.43 -3.65 -5.69
CA SER A 123 4.61 -4.83 -6.55
C SER A 123 3.29 -5.57 -6.75
N GLY A 124 3.07 -6.09 -7.96
CA GLY A 124 2.03 -7.08 -8.22
C GLY A 124 2.39 -8.41 -7.57
N GLY A 125 1.40 -9.20 -7.24
CA GLY A 125 1.58 -10.55 -6.68
C GLY A 125 2.26 -11.49 -7.69
N ALA A 126 3.06 -12.42 -7.21
CA ALA A 126 3.63 -13.46 -8.06
C ALA A 126 2.54 -14.44 -8.52
N GLY A 127 2.65 -14.90 -9.77
CA GLY A 127 1.85 -16.02 -10.27
C GLY A 127 2.36 -17.35 -9.70
N GLY A 128 1.51 -18.39 -9.77
CA GLY A 128 1.89 -19.76 -9.40
C GLY A 128 3.01 -20.29 -10.29
N SER A 129 3.90 -21.11 -9.73
CA SER A 129 5.05 -21.69 -10.43
C SER A 129 4.69 -22.83 -11.40
N ALA A 130 3.48 -23.35 -11.35
CA ALA A 130 2.98 -24.33 -12.31
C ALA A 130 2.67 -23.67 -13.67
N SER A 131 2.72 -24.43 -14.76
CA SER A 131 2.48 -23.94 -16.10
C SER A 131 1.19 -23.11 -16.20
N GLY A 132 1.30 -21.83 -16.54
CA GLY A 132 0.17 -20.93 -16.80
C GLY A 132 -0.15 -19.88 -15.72
N GLY A 133 0.55 -19.84 -14.60
CA GLY A 133 0.34 -18.79 -13.59
C GLY A 133 0.86 -17.44 -14.05
N ALA A 134 -0.03 -16.43 -14.14
CA ALA A 134 0.34 -15.05 -14.46
C ALA A 134 0.53 -14.21 -13.18
N GLY A 135 1.51 -13.34 -13.15
CA GLY A 135 1.69 -12.35 -12.10
C GLY A 135 0.63 -11.25 -12.17
N GLY A 136 0.35 -10.63 -11.02
CA GLY A 136 -0.55 -9.49 -10.91
C GLY A 136 0.06 -8.21 -11.49
N ALA A 137 -0.76 -7.36 -12.08
CA ALA A 137 -0.35 -6.05 -12.58
C ALA A 137 -0.29 -5.00 -11.45
N VAL A 138 0.55 -3.99 -11.61
CA VAL A 138 0.51 -2.72 -10.89
C VAL A 138 -0.01 -1.67 -11.86
N THR A 139 -1.13 -1.02 -11.51
CA THR A 139 -1.74 0.03 -12.33
C THR A 139 -1.73 1.34 -11.58
N VAL A 140 -1.20 2.40 -12.19
CA VAL A 140 -1.22 3.77 -11.66
C VAL A 140 -1.98 4.64 -12.66
N SER A 141 -3.06 5.26 -12.25
CA SER A 141 -3.90 6.12 -13.09
C SER A 141 -4.38 7.34 -12.33
N SER A 142 -4.55 8.45 -13.02
CA SER A 142 -5.25 9.63 -12.49
C SER A 142 -6.76 9.43 -12.57
N GLY A 143 -7.52 10.23 -11.79
CA GLY A 143 -8.97 10.26 -11.86
C GLY A 143 -9.47 10.85 -13.18
N ALA A 144 -10.54 10.27 -13.70
CA ALA A 144 -11.25 10.78 -14.88
C ALA A 144 -12.28 11.83 -14.46
N ALA A 145 -12.31 12.97 -15.16
CA ALA A 145 -13.29 14.04 -14.98
C ALA A 145 -13.37 14.91 -16.25
N HIS A 146 -14.16 15.98 -16.21
CA HIS A 146 -14.16 16.99 -17.27
C HIS A 146 -12.74 17.57 -17.48
N THR A 147 -12.00 17.80 -16.37
CA THR A 147 -10.56 18.06 -16.38
C THR A 147 -9.89 16.98 -15.56
N SER A 148 -9.17 16.09 -16.21
CA SER A 148 -8.51 14.95 -15.54
C SER A 148 -7.24 15.40 -14.81
N GLY A 149 -6.88 14.66 -13.74
CA GLY A 149 -5.61 14.83 -13.04
C GLY A 149 -4.43 14.32 -13.85
N ALA A 150 -3.22 14.65 -13.44
CA ALA A 150 -1.98 14.12 -13.98
C ALA A 150 -1.43 12.95 -13.13
N VAL A 151 -0.69 12.05 -13.76
CA VAL A 151 0.24 11.14 -13.09
C VAL A 151 1.64 11.72 -13.27
N THR A 152 2.31 12.05 -12.16
CA THR A 152 3.67 12.61 -12.18
C THR A 152 4.65 11.64 -11.54
N ILE A 153 5.73 11.32 -12.25
CA ILE A 153 6.84 10.50 -11.76
C ILE A 153 8.09 11.36 -11.81
N SER A 154 8.69 11.63 -10.66
CA SER A 154 9.91 12.44 -10.55
C SER A 154 10.90 11.83 -9.56
N SER A 155 12.17 11.98 -9.84
CA SER A 155 13.23 11.65 -8.88
C SER A 155 13.44 12.78 -7.90
N GLY A 156 14.02 12.46 -6.73
CA GLY A 156 14.41 13.47 -5.74
C GLY A 156 15.64 14.27 -6.18
N ALA A 157 15.68 15.54 -5.79
CA ALA A 157 16.85 16.39 -5.93
C ALA A 157 17.80 16.19 -4.76
N GLY A 158 19.07 15.96 -5.05
CA GLY A 158 20.15 15.89 -4.05
C GLY A 158 21.09 17.11 -4.15
N ALA A 159 21.74 17.44 -3.06
CA ALA A 159 22.70 18.55 -3.04
C ALA A 159 23.96 18.27 -3.89
N THR A 160 24.36 17.01 -4.00
CA THR A 160 25.54 16.58 -4.78
C THR A 160 25.19 15.72 -5.97
N THR A 161 24.22 14.81 -5.82
CA THR A 161 23.75 13.91 -6.88
C THR A 161 22.24 13.78 -6.81
N ASN A 162 21.59 13.83 -7.95
CA ASN A 162 20.14 13.63 -8.07
C ASN A 162 19.82 12.14 -8.25
N GLY A 163 18.63 11.74 -7.84
CA GLY A 163 18.11 10.41 -8.17
C GLY A 163 17.83 10.25 -9.67
N GLY A 164 17.73 9.02 -10.12
CA GLY A 164 17.33 8.68 -11.50
C GLY A 164 15.92 8.10 -11.55
N ILE A 165 15.31 8.11 -12.73
CA ILE A 165 14.11 7.33 -13.06
C ILE A 165 14.55 6.24 -14.03
N VAL A 166 14.35 4.97 -13.65
CA VAL A 166 14.65 3.81 -14.48
C VAL A 166 13.34 3.14 -14.87
N VAL A 167 13.11 2.96 -16.18
CA VAL A 167 12.01 2.15 -16.70
C VAL A 167 12.62 0.92 -17.36
N ASP A 168 12.39 -0.24 -16.77
CA ASP A 168 13.04 -1.50 -17.15
C ASP A 168 11.99 -2.58 -17.44
N ALA A 169 11.97 -3.07 -18.67
CA ALA A 169 11.19 -4.23 -19.06
C ALA A 169 12.07 -5.47 -18.97
N LYS A 170 11.97 -6.19 -17.85
CA LYS A 170 12.80 -7.37 -17.56
C LYS A 170 12.71 -8.45 -18.63
N THR A 171 13.86 -9.09 -18.89
CA THR A 171 13.96 -10.33 -19.64
C THR A 171 13.95 -11.52 -18.68
N GLY A 172 13.14 -12.54 -18.98
CA GLY A 172 13.18 -13.85 -18.30
C GLY A 172 13.71 -14.92 -19.26
N THR A 173 13.36 -16.16 -19.02
CA THR A 173 13.62 -17.28 -19.95
C THR A 173 12.75 -17.23 -21.22
N GLY A 174 11.75 -16.33 -21.26
CA GLY A 174 10.91 -16.05 -22.41
C GLY A 174 11.33 -14.75 -23.15
N SER A 175 10.43 -14.22 -23.97
CA SER A 175 10.64 -12.93 -24.65
C SER A 175 10.67 -11.77 -23.64
N ALA A 176 11.52 -10.77 -23.89
CA ALA A 176 11.51 -9.52 -23.13
C ALA A 176 10.16 -8.79 -23.27
N GLY A 177 9.79 -8.04 -22.25
CA GLY A 177 8.68 -7.10 -22.35
C GLY A 177 9.01 -5.92 -23.28
N ALA A 178 7.97 -5.21 -23.73
CA ALA A 178 8.14 -3.95 -24.44
C ALA A 178 7.88 -2.76 -23.50
N ILE A 179 8.55 -1.63 -23.76
CA ILE A 179 8.22 -0.34 -23.15
C ILE A 179 7.47 0.48 -24.21
N THR A 180 6.24 0.90 -23.89
CA THR A 180 5.41 1.66 -24.83
C THR A 180 4.92 2.94 -24.18
N VAL A 181 5.19 4.09 -24.84
CA VAL A 181 4.56 5.38 -24.52
C VAL A 181 3.50 5.66 -25.59
N ARG A 182 2.26 5.83 -25.15
CA ARG A 182 1.11 5.96 -26.07
C ARG A 182 0.39 7.27 -25.84
N GLN A 183 -0.14 7.84 -26.91
CA GLN A 183 -1.01 9.01 -26.88
C GLN A 183 -2.32 8.68 -27.61
N GLY A 184 -3.45 8.78 -26.90
CA GLY A 184 -4.77 8.53 -27.48
C GLY A 184 -5.13 7.05 -27.59
N SER A 185 -5.74 6.64 -28.71
CA SER A 185 -6.23 5.28 -28.94
C SER A 185 -5.13 4.26 -29.21
N SER A 186 -5.47 2.99 -29.37
CA SER A 186 -4.58 1.83 -29.51
C SER A 186 -3.54 1.90 -30.65
N SER A 187 -3.70 2.80 -31.60
CA SER A 187 -2.74 3.03 -32.71
C SER A 187 -1.83 4.24 -32.49
N GLY A 188 -1.89 4.86 -31.31
CA GLY A 188 -1.16 6.09 -30.97
C GLY A 188 0.19 5.88 -30.30
N ASP A 189 0.91 4.78 -30.57
CA ASP A 189 2.23 4.53 -30.00
C ASP A 189 3.23 5.59 -30.50
N ARG A 190 3.90 6.30 -29.58
CA ARG A 190 4.83 7.39 -29.88
C ARG A 190 6.28 7.00 -29.65
N LEU A 191 6.55 6.22 -28.62
CA LEU A 191 7.85 5.63 -28.37
C LEU A 191 7.63 4.15 -28.02
N VAL A 192 8.29 3.27 -28.71
CA VAL A 192 8.29 1.83 -28.44
C VAL A 192 9.72 1.33 -28.35
N VAL A 193 10.06 0.68 -27.27
CA VAL A 193 11.22 -0.20 -27.19
C VAL A 193 10.67 -1.63 -27.27
N SER A 194 10.89 -2.28 -28.42
CA SER A 194 10.37 -3.63 -28.64
C SER A 194 11.09 -4.67 -27.79
N SER A 195 10.50 -5.85 -27.68
CA SER A 195 11.13 -7.00 -27.02
C SER A 195 12.46 -7.43 -27.64
N ALA A 196 12.69 -7.08 -28.90
CA ALA A 196 13.96 -7.33 -29.64
C ALA A 196 14.97 -6.17 -29.48
N GLY A 197 14.64 -5.14 -28.70
CA GLY A 197 15.52 -3.98 -28.46
C GLY A 197 15.45 -2.88 -29.55
N ALA A 198 14.61 -3.01 -30.58
CA ALA A 198 14.44 -1.92 -31.53
C ALA A 198 13.69 -0.74 -30.91
N VAL A 199 14.17 0.48 -31.14
CA VAL A 199 13.54 1.72 -30.71
C VAL A 199 12.82 2.37 -31.88
N THR A 200 11.52 2.63 -31.72
CA THR A 200 10.69 3.32 -32.70
C THR A 200 10.14 4.60 -32.11
N VAL A 201 10.35 5.72 -32.76
CA VAL A 201 9.74 7.03 -32.43
C VAL A 201 8.82 7.41 -33.56
N SER A 202 7.56 7.69 -33.29
CA SER A 202 6.53 7.97 -34.29
C SER A 202 5.80 9.28 -33.99
N ALA A 203 5.57 10.09 -35.00
CA ALA A 203 4.65 11.21 -34.93
C ALA A 203 3.21 10.76 -35.30
N ALA A 204 2.20 11.57 -34.92
CA ALA A 204 0.84 11.40 -35.42
C ALA A 204 0.78 11.78 -36.91
N SER A 205 -0.32 11.41 -37.59
CA SER A 205 -0.57 11.88 -38.95
C SER A 205 -0.50 13.40 -39.01
N ASN A 206 0.21 13.92 -40.01
CA ASN A 206 0.46 15.36 -40.23
C ASN A 206 1.23 16.05 -39.09
N GLN A 207 2.05 15.31 -38.34
CA GLN A 207 2.97 15.83 -37.33
C GLN A 207 4.38 15.29 -37.58
N ASP A 208 5.39 16.04 -37.15
CA ASP A 208 6.79 15.72 -37.37
C ASP A 208 7.43 15.12 -36.13
N VAL A 209 8.43 14.26 -36.31
CA VAL A 209 9.42 13.93 -35.28
C VAL A 209 10.57 14.92 -35.40
N SER A 210 10.72 15.82 -34.42
CA SER A 210 11.83 16.78 -34.39
C SER A 210 12.91 16.33 -33.43
N VAL A 211 14.13 16.22 -33.88
CA VAL A 211 15.32 15.92 -33.06
C VAL A 211 16.28 17.09 -33.22
N THR A 212 16.57 17.77 -32.11
CA THR A 212 17.39 18.98 -32.13
C THR A 212 18.52 18.86 -31.09
N ALA A 213 19.74 19.12 -31.49
CA ALA A 213 20.85 19.29 -30.57
C ALA A 213 20.91 20.75 -30.11
N GLY A 214 21.03 20.97 -28.78
CA GLY A 214 21.17 22.31 -28.20
C GLY A 214 22.62 22.67 -27.90
N GLY A 215 22.96 23.94 -27.96
CA GLY A 215 24.30 24.45 -27.66
C GLY A 215 25.37 23.89 -28.63
N THR A 216 26.41 23.28 -28.07
CA THR A 216 27.49 22.61 -28.83
C THR A 216 27.22 21.12 -29.04
N GLY A 217 26.01 20.64 -28.76
CA GLY A 217 25.63 19.25 -28.95
C GLY A 217 25.56 18.83 -30.45
N SER A 218 25.67 17.54 -30.70
CA SER A 218 25.53 16.96 -32.07
C SER A 218 24.48 15.84 -32.06
N ILE A 219 23.88 15.60 -33.23
CA ILE A 219 23.06 14.45 -33.52
C ILE A 219 23.91 13.50 -34.37
N THR A 220 24.15 12.30 -33.86
CA THR A 220 24.95 11.30 -34.60
C THR A 220 24.04 10.15 -34.99
N LEU A 221 24.00 9.82 -36.28
CA LEU A 221 23.34 8.65 -36.85
C LEU A 221 24.42 7.70 -37.33
N THR A 222 24.51 6.49 -36.79
CA THR A 222 25.51 5.46 -37.14
C THR A 222 24.82 4.19 -37.57
#